data_88bf75a4a27838b40cbef6f48d6bd3b8
#
_entry.id   88bf75a4a27838b40cbef6f48d6bd3b8
#
_cell.length_a   1.000
_cell.length_b   1.000
_cell.length_c   1.000
_cell.angle_alpha   90.00
_cell.angle_beta   90.00
_cell.angle_gamma   90.00
#
_symmetry.space_group_name_H-M   'P 1'
#
loop_
_entity.id
_entity.type
_entity.pdbx_description
1 polymer ?
#
loop_
_entity_poly.entity_id
_entity_poly.type
_entity_poly.pdbx_seq_one_letter_code
_entity_poly.pdbx_strand_id
1 'polypeptide(L)'
;MSLAIVHSRAQVGVEAPCVSVEAHLANGLPSLTLVGLPETAVRESKDRVRSALLNAGFDFPARRITLNLAPADLPKDGGRFDLAIALGILAASGQLPGTALDGLECLGELALSGAIRPVRGVLPAALAARDARRVLVVPKENAEEASLASGLTVFAVDHLLEIAGHLSGQAPLLPYQARGLLRAPFPYPDLAEVQGQAAAKRALLVAAAGAHNLLLSGPPGTGKTLLASRLPGLLPALDEDEALEVAAIHSVASHVPLRHWPQRPFRQPHHSASAPALVGGGSRPQPGEITLAHQGVLFLDELPEFERKVLEVLREPLESGEIVIARANGRVRFPARFQLVAAMNPCPCGYLGDPSGRCRCTPEQVQRYRGKLSGPLLERIDLHVSVLRESTSLQPGHGETATAEVSERVGAARQRQLARQGCANAHLDLQAMHRNCALAEADRRWLEAAGERLELSLRALHRILKVARTLADLERIDAIERRHLAEALQYRATTST
;
A
#
# COMPACT_ATOMS: atom_id res chain seq x y z
N MET A 1 -34.79 29.36 -0.55
CA MET A 1 -34.97 28.17 -1.44
C MET A 1 -35.34 27.01 -0.56
N SER A 2 -36.19 26.09 -1.02
CA SER A 2 -36.56 24.91 -0.24
C SER A 2 -35.62 23.70 -0.51
N LEU A 3 -34.66 23.85 -1.40
CA LEU A 3 -33.68 22.81 -1.79
C LEU A 3 -32.27 23.38 -1.78
N ALA A 4 -31.33 22.66 -1.18
CA ALA A 4 -29.90 22.95 -1.23
C ALA A 4 -29.13 21.65 -1.53
N ILE A 5 -28.01 21.75 -2.25
CA ILE A 5 -27.16 20.63 -2.62
C ILE A 5 -25.75 20.92 -2.09
N VAL A 6 -25.21 19.97 -1.34
CA VAL A 6 -23.83 19.99 -0.85
C VAL A 6 -23.12 18.74 -1.33
N HIS A 7 -21.89 18.88 -1.77
CA HIS A 7 -21.11 17.74 -2.21
C HIS A 7 -20.20 17.18 -1.09
N SER A 8 -20.10 15.87 -1.06
CA SER A 8 -19.23 15.11 -0.17
C SER A 8 -18.67 13.90 -0.93
N ARG A 9 -17.89 13.06 -0.26
CA ARG A 9 -17.29 11.86 -0.88
C ARG A 9 -17.59 10.62 -0.05
N ALA A 10 -18.02 9.55 -0.73
CA ALA A 10 -18.02 8.21 -0.13
C ALA A 10 -16.60 7.63 -0.13
N GLN A 11 -16.42 6.49 0.52
CA GLN A 11 -15.17 5.74 0.49
C GLN A 11 -15.43 4.34 -0.04
N VAL A 12 -14.76 3.98 -1.14
CA VAL A 12 -14.84 2.65 -1.77
C VAL A 12 -13.41 2.15 -2.00
N GLY A 13 -12.88 1.39 -1.04
CA GLY A 13 -11.46 1.05 -1.05
C GLY A 13 -10.59 2.31 -0.96
N VAL A 14 -9.72 2.51 -1.95
CA VAL A 14 -8.88 3.72 -2.09
C VAL A 14 -9.50 4.78 -3.00
N GLU A 15 -10.70 4.57 -3.48
CA GLU A 15 -11.43 5.55 -4.29
C GLU A 15 -12.40 6.37 -3.44
N ALA A 16 -12.69 7.59 -3.90
CA ALA A 16 -13.59 8.50 -3.21
C ALA A 16 -14.64 9.11 -4.17
N PRO A 17 -15.64 8.31 -4.59
CA PRO A 17 -16.69 8.79 -5.49
C PRO A 17 -17.53 9.89 -4.84
N CYS A 18 -17.96 10.86 -5.66
CA CYS A 18 -18.78 11.99 -5.22
C CYS A 18 -20.15 11.56 -4.74
N VAL A 19 -20.61 12.17 -3.65
CA VAL A 19 -21.98 12.02 -3.10
C VAL A 19 -22.60 13.40 -3.00
N SER A 20 -23.77 13.59 -3.65
CA SER A 20 -24.58 14.79 -3.49
C SER A 20 -25.50 14.62 -2.30
N VAL A 21 -25.40 15.53 -1.33
CA VAL A 21 -26.29 15.64 -0.18
C VAL A 21 -27.34 16.71 -0.50
N GLU A 22 -28.55 16.27 -0.82
CA GLU A 22 -29.67 17.14 -1.18
C GLU A 22 -30.56 17.33 0.05
N ALA A 23 -30.71 18.57 0.52
CA ALA A 23 -31.57 18.92 1.64
C ALA A 23 -32.81 19.65 1.14
N HIS A 24 -33.97 19.05 1.28
CA HIS A 24 -35.27 19.63 0.90
C HIS A 24 -36.15 19.89 2.10
N LEU A 25 -36.62 21.13 2.22
CA LEU A 25 -37.56 21.55 3.27
C LEU A 25 -38.97 21.75 2.68
N ALA A 26 -39.94 20.99 3.18
CA ALA A 26 -41.33 21.07 2.79
C ALA A 26 -42.21 21.50 3.97
N ASN A 27 -43.37 22.04 3.70
CA ASN A 27 -44.39 22.30 4.73
C ASN A 27 -44.98 20.97 5.24
N GLY A 28 -45.27 20.89 6.51
CA GLY A 28 -45.82 19.70 7.16
C GLY A 28 -45.35 19.51 8.58
N LEU A 29 -45.74 18.40 9.19
CA LEU A 29 -45.29 18.05 10.55
C LEU A 29 -43.77 17.89 10.58
N PRO A 30 -43.08 18.44 11.61
CA PRO A 30 -41.66 18.36 11.75
C PRO A 30 -41.19 16.91 11.72
N SER A 31 -40.34 16.58 10.77
CA SER A 31 -39.73 15.26 10.64
C SER A 31 -38.40 15.36 9.88
N LEU A 32 -37.45 14.43 10.15
CA LEU A 32 -36.19 14.33 9.46
C LEU A 32 -36.03 12.93 8.85
N THR A 33 -36.10 12.84 7.54
CA THR A 33 -36.02 11.59 6.80
C THR A 33 -34.72 11.55 5.97
N LEU A 34 -33.97 10.45 6.07
CA LEU A 34 -32.79 10.17 5.23
C LEU A 34 -33.17 9.12 4.17
N VAL A 35 -32.85 9.40 2.91
CA VAL A 35 -33.01 8.48 1.78
C VAL A 35 -31.65 8.32 1.04
N GLY A 36 -31.52 7.34 0.16
CA GLY A 36 -30.28 7.06 -0.54
C GLY A 36 -29.48 5.89 0.06
N LEU A 37 -30.18 4.94 0.71
CA LEU A 37 -29.63 3.73 1.35
C LEU A 37 -28.49 4.01 2.35
N PRO A 38 -28.67 4.93 3.31
CA PRO A 38 -27.64 5.18 4.32
C PRO A 38 -27.51 3.99 5.28
N GLU A 39 -26.29 3.64 5.67
CA GLU A 39 -26.01 2.67 6.73
C GLU A 39 -26.47 3.20 8.12
N THR A 40 -26.51 2.33 9.13
CA THR A 40 -26.98 2.68 10.47
C THR A 40 -26.24 3.89 11.04
N ALA A 41 -24.92 3.94 10.90
CA ALA A 41 -24.11 5.06 11.39
C ALA A 41 -24.48 6.42 10.78
N VAL A 42 -24.89 6.45 9.51
CA VAL A 42 -25.37 7.68 8.85
C VAL A 42 -26.83 7.99 9.28
N ARG A 43 -27.61 6.98 9.65
CA ARG A 43 -28.94 7.23 10.22
C ARG A 43 -28.87 7.90 11.59
N GLU A 44 -27.85 7.59 12.39
CA GLU A 44 -27.57 8.24 13.68
C GLU A 44 -27.12 9.70 13.54
N SER A 45 -26.63 10.10 12.35
CA SER A 45 -26.24 11.50 12.10
C SER A 45 -27.39 12.50 12.29
N LYS A 46 -28.66 12.06 12.20
CA LYS A 46 -29.81 12.91 12.43
C LYS A 46 -29.75 13.59 13.81
N ASP A 47 -29.47 12.82 14.86
CA ASP A 47 -29.44 13.31 16.22
C ASP A 47 -28.17 14.12 16.49
N ARG A 48 -27.01 13.70 15.92
CA ARG A 48 -25.76 14.45 16.02
C ARG A 48 -25.89 15.82 15.35
N VAL A 49 -26.34 15.86 14.09
CA VAL A 49 -26.51 17.10 13.33
C VAL A 49 -27.48 18.03 13.97
N ARG A 50 -28.67 17.52 14.42
CA ARG A 50 -29.66 18.35 15.12
C ARG A 50 -29.08 19.00 16.38
N SER A 51 -28.42 18.21 17.23
CA SER A 51 -27.80 18.70 18.45
C SER A 51 -26.67 19.69 18.15
N ALA A 52 -25.83 19.40 17.17
CA ALA A 52 -24.73 20.28 16.77
C ALA A 52 -25.23 21.64 16.27
N LEU A 53 -26.27 21.67 15.44
CA LEU A 53 -26.89 22.90 14.96
C LEU A 53 -27.44 23.74 16.12
N LEU A 54 -28.26 23.14 17.03
CA LEU A 54 -28.82 23.83 18.15
C LEU A 54 -27.76 24.37 19.14
N ASN A 55 -26.73 23.55 19.43
CA ASN A 55 -25.65 23.95 20.33
C ASN A 55 -24.73 25.00 19.73
N ALA A 56 -24.64 25.06 18.40
CA ALA A 56 -23.93 26.11 17.66
C ALA A 56 -24.78 27.41 17.50
N GLY A 57 -25.99 27.45 18.06
CA GLY A 57 -26.85 28.65 18.04
C GLY A 57 -27.64 28.84 16.74
N PHE A 58 -27.74 27.82 15.90
CA PHE A 58 -28.60 27.84 14.72
C PHE A 58 -30.02 27.33 15.02
N ASP A 59 -30.99 27.81 14.26
CA ASP A 59 -32.35 27.29 14.34
C ASP A 59 -32.46 25.96 13.60
N PHE A 60 -33.04 24.95 14.28
CA PHE A 60 -33.40 23.72 13.60
C PHE A 60 -34.83 23.84 13.03
N PRO A 61 -35.00 23.76 11.67
CA PRO A 61 -36.28 24.07 11.04
C PRO A 61 -37.43 23.17 11.54
N ALA A 62 -38.50 23.75 12.04
CA ALA A 62 -39.72 23.06 12.45
C ALA A 62 -40.58 22.69 11.19
N ARG A 63 -39.99 22.03 10.21
CA ARG A 63 -40.58 21.61 8.92
C ARG A 63 -40.29 20.15 8.64
N ARG A 64 -40.89 19.60 7.58
CA ARG A 64 -40.52 18.30 7.04
C ARG A 64 -39.22 18.43 6.28
N ILE A 65 -38.15 17.80 6.76
CA ILE A 65 -36.82 17.78 6.14
C ILE A 65 -36.60 16.41 5.49
N THR A 66 -36.28 16.39 4.21
CA THR A 66 -35.87 15.20 3.50
C THR A 66 -34.43 15.39 3.02
N LEU A 67 -33.54 14.50 3.45
CA LEU A 67 -32.13 14.46 3.04
C LEU A 67 -31.96 13.27 2.10
N ASN A 68 -31.47 13.53 0.88
CA ASN A 68 -31.14 12.48 -0.09
C ASN A 68 -29.64 12.44 -0.31
N LEU A 69 -29.02 11.27 -0.13
CA LEU A 69 -27.61 11.04 -0.40
C LEU A 69 -27.49 10.27 -1.73
N ALA A 70 -27.22 10.97 -2.80
CA ALA A 70 -27.18 10.41 -4.16
C ALA A 70 -25.72 10.21 -4.63
N PRO A 71 -25.45 9.14 -5.41
CA PRO A 71 -26.33 8.08 -5.84
C PRO A 71 -26.58 7.02 -4.74
N ALA A 72 -27.66 6.25 -4.85
CA ALA A 72 -28.08 5.30 -3.81
C ALA A 72 -27.18 4.06 -3.68
N ASP A 73 -26.55 3.65 -4.75
CA ASP A 73 -25.73 2.44 -4.89
C ASP A 73 -24.34 2.52 -4.22
N LEU A 74 -23.88 3.74 -3.88
CA LEU A 74 -22.62 3.91 -3.17
C LEU A 74 -22.77 3.62 -1.66
N PRO A 75 -21.74 3.02 -1.00
CA PRO A 75 -21.75 2.87 0.44
C PRO A 75 -21.67 4.24 1.14
N LYS A 76 -22.58 4.51 2.05
CA LYS A 76 -22.59 5.72 2.87
C LYS A 76 -22.43 5.32 4.31
N ASP A 77 -21.25 5.57 4.83
CA ASP A 77 -20.80 5.05 6.10
C ASP A 77 -20.15 6.11 6.98
N GLY A 78 -20.30 5.94 8.31
CA GLY A 78 -19.70 6.81 9.30
C GLY A 78 -20.30 8.20 9.39
N GLY A 79 -19.68 9.05 10.19
CA GLY A 79 -20.07 10.45 10.41
C GLY A 79 -19.56 11.42 9.36
N ARG A 80 -18.83 10.95 8.34
CA ARG A 80 -18.15 11.82 7.34
C ARG A 80 -19.07 12.77 6.58
N PHE A 81 -20.37 12.46 6.52
CA PHE A 81 -21.39 13.28 5.84
C PHE A 81 -22.06 14.31 6.77
N ASP A 82 -21.80 14.27 8.09
CA ASP A 82 -22.49 15.10 9.06
C ASP A 82 -22.35 16.59 8.75
N LEU A 83 -21.13 17.04 8.42
CA LEU A 83 -20.87 18.42 8.05
C LEU A 83 -21.65 18.84 6.80
N ALA A 84 -21.66 18.01 5.76
CA ALA A 84 -22.39 18.29 4.51
C ALA A 84 -23.92 18.34 4.75
N ILE A 85 -24.43 17.43 5.60
CA ILE A 85 -25.85 17.40 5.99
C ILE A 85 -26.22 18.69 6.77
N ALA A 86 -25.40 19.12 7.72
CA ALA A 86 -25.63 20.33 8.49
C ALA A 86 -25.66 21.58 7.60
N LEU A 87 -24.67 21.73 6.72
CA LEU A 87 -24.62 22.87 5.78
C LEU A 87 -25.79 22.85 4.80
N GLY A 88 -26.21 21.66 4.33
CA GLY A 88 -27.38 21.51 3.49
C GLY A 88 -28.69 21.97 4.18
N ILE A 89 -28.88 21.62 5.45
CA ILE A 89 -30.04 22.07 6.24
C ILE A 89 -30.00 23.58 6.43
N LEU A 90 -28.87 24.16 6.81
CA LEU A 90 -28.71 25.60 6.99
C LEU A 90 -28.98 26.41 5.72
N ALA A 91 -28.46 25.93 4.57
CA ALA A 91 -28.69 26.57 3.29
C ALA A 91 -30.14 26.45 2.82
N ALA A 92 -30.75 25.25 2.96
CA ALA A 92 -32.17 25.04 2.59
C ALA A 92 -33.15 25.84 3.47
N SER A 93 -32.76 26.13 4.73
CA SER A 93 -33.55 26.97 5.64
C SER A 93 -33.29 28.47 5.45
N GLY A 94 -32.35 28.87 4.63
CA GLY A 94 -32.01 30.28 4.39
C GLY A 94 -31.10 30.91 5.44
N GLN A 95 -30.52 30.10 6.35
CA GLN A 95 -29.58 30.59 7.37
C GLN A 95 -28.17 30.75 6.79
N LEU A 96 -27.86 30.09 5.65
CA LEU A 96 -26.67 30.29 4.86
C LEU A 96 -27.02 30.56 3.38
N PRO A 97 -26.19 31.32 2.65
CA PRO A 97 -26.38 31.55 1.22
C PRO A 97 -26.15 30.24 0.44
N GLY A 98 -27.15 29.75 -0.29
CA GLY A 98 -27.03 28.50 -1.05
C GLY A 98 -25.95 28.54 -2.13
N THR A 99 -25.71 29.70 -2.75
CA THR A 99 -24.68 29.91 -3.76
C THR A 99 -23.25 29.81 -3.19
N ALA A 100 -23.05 29.96 -1.90
CA ALA A 100 -21.75 29.82 -1.26
C ALA A 100 -21.27 28.33 -1.19
N LEU A 101 -22.18 27.38 -1.47
CA LEU A 101 -21.87 25.94 -1.51
C LEU A 101 -21.40 25.48 -2.89
N ASP A 102 -21.50 26.33 -3.92
CA ASP A 102 -21.13 25.97 -5.28
C ASP A 102 -19.61 25.72 -5.37
N GLY A 103 -19.23 24.58 -5.93
CA GLY A 103 -17.82 24.19 -6.05
C GLY A 103 -17.14 23.72 -4.76
N LEU A 104 -17.92 23.57 -3.66
CA LEU A 104 -17.41 23.13 -2.36
C LEU A 104 -17.72 21.66 -2.13
N GLU A 105 -16.77 20.93 -1.56
CA GLU A 105 -16.94 19.59 -1.00
C GLU A 105 -16.61 19.60 0.49
N CYS A 106 -17.38 18.85 1.30
CA CYS A 106 -17.22 18.85 2.75
C CYS A 106 -17.08 17.43 3.27
N LEU A 107 -16.14 17.24 4.19
CA LEU A 107 -15.98 16.01 4.98
C LEU A 107 -15.84 16.39 6.45
N GLY A 108 -16.47 15.62 7.35
CA GLY A 108 -16.29 15.80 8.78
C GLY A 108 -17.44 15.20 9.58
N GLU A 109 -17.10 14.58 10.70
CA GLU A 109 -18.07 14.10 11.68
C GLU A 109 -18.34 15.20 12.68
N LEU A 110 -19.61 15.44 13.02
CA LEU A 110 -20.00 16.44 14.01
C LEU A 110 -20.10 15.83 15.41
N ALA A 111 -19.45 16.46 16.37
CA ALA A 111 -19.77 16.28 17.78
C ALA A 111 -21.07 17.04 18.11
N LEU A 112 -21.76 16.66 19.20
CA LEU A 112 -22.98 17.30 19.63
C LEU A 112 -22.81 18.82 19.94
N SER A 113 -21.59 19.23 20.26
CA SER A 113 -21.23 20.64 20.50
C SER A 113 -21.11 21.49 19.23
N GLY A 114 -21.06 20.86 18.04
CA GLY A 114 -20.72 21.52 16.78
C GLY A 114 -19.24 21.46 16.41
N ALA A 115 -18.38 20.85 17.24
CA ALA A 115 -16.99 20.58 16.90
C ALA A 115 -16.92 19.52 15.78
N ILE A 116 -15.91 19.64 14.92
CA ILE A 116 -15.72 18.77 13.76
C ILE A 116 -14.58 17.80 14.04
N ARG A 117 -14.86 16.50 13.95
CA ARG A 117 -13.94 15.40 14.24
C ARG A 117 -13.31 14.84 12.98
N PRO A 118 -12.06 14.32 13.07
CA PRO A 118 -11.36 13.73 11.94
C PRO A 118 -12.09 12.51 11.39
N VAL A 119 -11.92 12.29 10.09
CA VAL A 119 -12.46 11.14 9.37
C VAL A 119 -11.33 10.41 8.60
N ARG A 120 -11.56 9.13 8.27
CA ARG A 120 -10.61 8.34 7.48
C ARG A 120 -10.75 8.63 5.99
N GLY A 121 -9.73 8.30 5.20
CA GLY A 121 -9.79 8.36 3.74
C GLY A 121 -9.95 9.79 3.22
N VAL A 122 -9.32 10.75 3.88
CA VAL A 122 -9.37 12.15 3.44
C VAL A 122 -8.46 12.37 2.23
N LEU A 123 -7.30 11.73 2.15
CA LEU A 123 -6.42 11.89 0.99
C LEU A 123 -7.05 11.39 -0.32
N PRO A 124 -7.65 10.19 -0.41
CA PRO A 124 -8.43 9.82 -1.60
C PRO A 124 -9.51 10.84 -1.98
N ALA A 125 -10.20 11.39 -0.99
CA ALA A 125 -11.21 12.41 -1.22
C ALA A 125 -10.60 13.73 -1.72
N ALA A 126 -9.45 14.13 -1.18
CA ALA A 126 -8.72 15.32 -1.62
C ALA A 126 -8.22 15.21 -3.06
N LEU A 127 -7.65 14.05 -3.43
CA LEU A 127 -7.23 13.78 -4.81
C LEU A 127 -8.41 13.86 -5.77
N ALA A 128 -9.53 13.24 -5.43
CA ALA A 128 -10.73 13.25 -6.25
C ALA A 128 -11.41 14.64 -6.31
N ALA A 129 -11.35 15.45 -5.24
CA ALA A 129 -11.83 16.84 -5.25
C ALA A 129 -10.95 17.74 -6.13
N ARG A 130 -9.62 17.55 -6.08
CA ARG A 130 -8.68 18.24 -6.98
C ARG A 130 -9.02 17.95 -8.45
N ASP A 131 -9.21 16.69 -8.80
CA ASP A 131 -9.51 16.26 -10.17
C ASP A 131 -10.88 16.79 -10.64
N ALA A 132 -11.83 16.95 -9.71
CA ALA A 132 -13.10 17.61 -9.95
C ALA A 132 -13.03 19.16 -9.93
N ARG A 133 -11.86 19.75 -9.68
CA ARG A 133 -11.63 21.20 -9.56
C ARG A 133 -12.52 21.86 -8.53
N ARG A 134 -12.71 21.22 -7.38
CA ARG A 134 -13.52 21.71 -6.25
C ARG A 134 -12.65 22.04 -5.05
N VAL A 135 -13.13 22.94 -4.23
CA VAL A 135 -12.52 23.28 -2.94
C VAL A 135 -12.95 22.26 -1.90
N LEU A 136 -12.04 21.85 -1.01
CA LEU A 136 -12.34 20.84 0.01
C LEU A 136 -12.28 21.42 1.43
N VAL A 137 -13.35 21.24 2.20
CA VAL A 137 -13.42 21.54 3.63
C VAL A 137 -13.24 20.26 4.41
N VAL A 138 -12.27 20.24 5.33
CA VAL A 138 -11.92 19.08 6.14
C VAL A 138 -11.70 19.46 7.60
N PRO A 139 -11.84 18.51 8.54
CA PRO A 139 -11.41 18.71 9.91
C PRO A 139 -9.93 19.12 9.95
N LYS A 140 -9.57 20.00 10.87
CA LYS A 140 -8.21 20.55 10.99
C LYS A 140 -7.15 19.46 11.16
N GLU A 141 -7.45 18.39 11.86
CA GLU A 141 -6.55 17.24 12.03
C GLU A 141 -6.26 16.50 10.72
N ASN A 142 -7.16 16.58 9.72
CA ASN A 142 -6.97 15.99 8.40
C ASN A 142 -6.35 16.95 7.37
N ALA A 143 -6.16 18.23 7.71
CA ALA A 143 -5.77 19.24 6.73
C ALA A 143 -4.36 19.01 6.15
N GLU A 144 -3.39 18.58 6.98
CA GLU A 144 -2.03 18.26 6.52
C GLU A 144 -2.05 17.10 5.51
N GLU A 145 -2.85 16.07 5.77
CA GLU A 145 -3.04 14.94 4.87
C GLU A 145 -3.71 15.36 3.56
N ALA A 146 -4.79 16.15 3.64
CA ALA A 146 -5.47 16.68 2.45
C ALA A 146 -4.56 17.55 1.58
N SER A 147 -3.62 18.28 2.20
CA SER A 147 -2.67 19.17 1.53
C SER A 147 -1.62 18.44 0.67
N LEU A 148 -1.49 17.10 0.80
CA LEU A 148 -0.67 16.29 -0.09
C LEU A 148 -1.21 16.27 -1.52
N ALA A 149 -2.50 16.55 -1.74
CA ALA A 149 -3.09 16.73 -3.05
C ALA A 149 -2.69 18.09 -3.62
N SER A 150 -1.50 18.18 -4.23
CA SER A 150 -0.95 19.41 -4.79
C SER A 150 -1.93 20.11 -5.74
N GLY A 151 -2.11 21.42 -5.57
CA GLY A 151 -3.04 22.24 -6.37
C GLY A 151 -4.50 22.25 -5.87
N LEU A 152 -4.83 21.51 -4.80
CA LEU A 152 -6.13 21.59 -4.16
C LEU A 152 -6.19 22.74 -3.15
N THR A 153 -7.26 23.53 -3.19
CA THR A 153 -7.57 24.47 -2.11
C THR A 153 -8.28 23.74 -0.98
N VAL A 154 -7.67 23.74 0.21
CA VAL A 154 -8.18 23.08 1.41
C VAL A 154 -8.52 24.11 2.47
N PHE A 155 -9.72 24.07 3.06
CA PHE A 155 -10.08 24.79 4.26
C PHE A 155 -10.12 23.83 5.46
N ALA A 156 -9.33 24.16 6.48
CA ALA A 156 -9.25 23.43 7.73
C ALA A 156 -10.17 24.05 8.76
N VAL A 157 -11.07 23.26 9.36
CA VAL A 157 -12.08 23.71 10.32
C VAL A 157 -12.14 22.82 11.56
N ASP A 158 -12.27 23.46 12.73
CA ASP A 158 -12.44 22.76 14.01
C ASP A 158 -13.91 22.78 14.48
N HIS A 159 -14.71 23.74 13.99
CA HIS A 159 -16.08 23.93 14.45
C HIS A 159 -17.01 24.38 13.31
N LEU A 160 -18.29 24.00 13.40
CA LEU A 160 -19.34 24.34 12.44
C LEU A 160 -19.47 25.87 12.25
N LEU A 161 -19.26 26.66 13.31
CA LEU A 161 -19.33 28.13 13.25
C LEU A 161 -18.26 28.74 12.35
N GLU A 162 -17.07 28.15 12.25
CA GLU A 162 -16.00 28.68 11.40
C GLU A 162 -16.38 28.60 9.93
N ILE A 163 -16.87 27.44 9.47
CA ILE A 163 -17.28 27.29 8.07
C ILE A 163 -18.56 28.11 7.79
N ALA A 164 -19.50 28.20 8.73
CA ALA A 164 -20.68 29.02 8.56
C ALA A 164 -20.33 30.52 8.46
N GLY A 165 -19.39 30.99 9.28
CA GLY A 165 -18.87 32.36 9.21
C GLY A 165 -18.19 32.67 7.87
N HIS A 166 -17.43 31.71 7.32
CA HIS A 166 -16.81 31.82 5.99
C HIS A 166 -17.87 31.91 4.89
N LEU A 167 -18.84 30.99 4.87
CA LEU A 167 -19.90 30.93 3.86
C LEU A 167 -20.85 32.15 3.90
N SER A 168 -21.04 32.76 5.07
CA SER A 168 -21.83 33.98 5.23
C SER A 168 -21.03 35.25 4.92
N GLY A 169 -19.71 35.14 4.68
CA GLY A 169 -18.81 36.27 4.45
C GLY A 169 -18.43 37.06 5.71
N GLN A 170 -18.83 36.61 6.90
CA GLN A 170 -18.55 37.29 8.17
C GLN A 170 -17.11 37.07 8.66
N ALA A 171 -16.58 35.85 8.47
CA ALA A 171 -15.24 35.47 8.90
C ALA A 171 -14.56 34.58 7.82
N PRO A 172 -13.93 35.19 6.79
CA PRO A 172 -13.30 34.44 5.72
C PRO A 172 -12.17 33.53 6.23
N LEU A 173 -12.22 32.24 5.89
CA LEU A 173 -11.13 31.30 6.14
C LEU A 173 -10.00 31.49 5.13
N LEU A 174 -8.79 31.33 5.59
CA LEU A 174 -7.62 31.26 4.70
C LEU A 174 -7.39 29.81 4.26
N PRO A 175 -6.98 29.59 3.00
CA PRO A 175 -6.56 28.27 2.56
C PRO A 175 -5.47 27.69 3.46
N TYR A 176 -5.58 26.42 3.80
CA TYR A 176 -4.60 25.74 4.62
C TYR A 176 -3.26 25.65 3.89
N GLN A 177 -2.20 26.04 4.57
CA GLN A 177 -0.84 25.90 4.08
C GLN A 177 -0.17 24.72 4.74
N ALA A 178 0.32 23.77 3.93
CA ALA A 178 1.05 22.61 4.41
C ALA A 178 2.24 23.00 5.27
N ARG A 179 2.35 22.40 6.44
CA ARG A 179 3.46 22.65 7.37
C ARG A 179 4.69 21.79 7.06
N GLY A 180 4.57 20.84 6.11
CA GLY A 180 5.62 19.92 5.75
C GLY A 180 5.96 18.89 6.84
N LEU A 181 5.10 18.72 7.84
CA LEU A 181 5.32 17.82 8.97
C LEU A 181 5.47 16.35 8.57
N LEU A 182 4.91 15.97 7.41
CA LEU A 182 4.98 14.61 6.90
C LEU A 182 6.25 14.33 6.09
N ARG A 183 7.00 15.35 5.69
CA ARG A 183 8.15 15.23 4.78
C ARG A 183 9.50 14.94 5.47
N ALA A 184 9.48 14.49 6.72
CA ALA A 184 10.71 14.09 7.39
C ALA A 184 11.16 12.70 6.89
N PRO A 185 12.36 12.56 6.29
CA PRO A 185 12.86 11.27 5.88
C PRO A 185 13.10 10.40 7.12
N PHE A 186 12.58 9.17 7.10
CA PHE A 186 12.91 8.18 8.10
C PHE A 186 14.18 7.45 7.64
N PRO A 187 15.26 7.44 8.44
CA PRO A 187 16.47 6.74 8.07
C PRO A 187 16.21 5.23 8.09
N TYR A 188 16.39 4.57 6.94
CA TYR A 188 16.42 3.12 6.91
C TYR A 188 17.73 2.63 7.57
N PRO A 189 17.72 1.45 8.22
CA PRO A 189 18.94 0.86 8.77
C PRO A 189 19.98 0.61 7.67
N ASP A 190 21.26 0.88 7.96
CA ASP A 190 22.34 0.76 6.97
C ASP A 190 22.71 -0.71 6.72
N LEU A 191 22.97 -1.03 5.44
CA LEU A 191 23.47 -2.35 5.02
C LEU A 191 24.87 -2.63 5.58
N ALA A 192 25.68 -1.61 5.85
CA ALA A 192 27.00 -1.74 6.46
C ALA A 192 26.95 -2.33 7.88
N GLU A 193 25.81 -2.28 8.57
CA GLU A 193 25.63 -2.94 9.86
C GLU A 193 25.59 -4.48 9.77
N VAL A 194 25.36 -5.01 8.56
CA VAL A 194 25.39 -6.45 8.30
C VAL A 194 26.83 -6.85 7.98
N GLN A 195 27.46 -7.59 8.90
CA GLN A 195 28.81 -8.08 8.68
C GLN A 195 28.81 -9.31 7.76
N GLY A 196 29.79 -9.36 6.83
CA GLY A 196 29.92 -10.47 5.90
C GLY A 196 28.73 -10.65 4.97
N GLN A 197 28.27 -11.90 4.80
CA GLN A 197 27.09 -12.28 4.02
C GLN A 197 27.13 -11.78 2.55
N ALA A 198 28.30 -11.81 1.92
CA ALA A 198 28.54 -11.25 0.59
C ALA A 198 27.53 -11.76 -0.47
N ALA A 199 27.21 -13.07 -0.46
CA ALA A 199 26.26 -13.66 -1.40
C ALA A 199 24.82 -13.14 -1.16
N ALA A 200 24.41 -13.01 0.11
CA ALA A 200 23.10 -12.48 0.44
C ALA A 200 22.99 -10.97 0.13
N LYS A 201 24.03 -10.19 0.40
CA LYS A 201 24.10 -8.76 0.01
C LYS A 201 24.05 -8.61 -1.52
N ARG A 202 24.75 -9.46 -2.27
CA ARG A 202 24.67 -9.48 -3.75
C ARG A 202 23.24 -9.77 -4.22
N ALA A 203 22.58 -10.74 -3.61
CA ALA A 203 21.18 -11.05 -3.93
C ALA A 203 20.21 -9.91 -3.58
N LEU A 204 20.43 -9.20 -2.45
CA LEU A 204 19.65 -7.99 -2.12
C LEU A 204 19.84 -6.90 -3.16
N LEU A 205 21.08 -6.66 -3.65
CA LEU A 205 21.34 -5.72 -4.73
C LEU A 205 20.56 -6.09 -6.00
N VAL A 206 20.62 -7.36 -6.41
CA VAL A 206 19.88 -7.86 -7.59
C VAL A 206 18.38 -7.75 -7.40
N ALA A 207 17.88 -8.16 -6.22
CA ALA A 207 16.47 -8.06 -5.86
C ALA A 207 15.98 -6.61 -5.92
N ALA A 208 16.72 -5.67 -5.32
CA ALA A 208 16.38 -4.24 -5.34
C ALA A 208 16.41 -3.66 -6.76
N ALA A 209 17.45 -3.98 -7.55
CA ALA A 209 17.60 -3.44 -8.90
C ALA A 209 16.49 -3.89 -9.85
N GLY A 210 16.10 -5.17 -9.80
CA GLY A 210 15.12 -5.75 -10.72
C GLY A 210 13.69 -5.83 -10.17
N ALA A 211 13.43 -5.46 -8.92
CA ALA A 211 12.20 -5.72 -8.16
C ALA A 211 11.89 -7.24 -8.06
N HIS A 212 12.91 -8.08 -7.91
CA HIS A 212 12.77 -9.52 -7.81
C HIS A 212 12.39 -9.97 -6.41
N ASN A 213 11.48 -10.94 -6.30
CA ASN A 213 11.13 -11.58 -5.05
C ASN A 213 12.28 -12.47 -4.54
N LEU A 214 12.50 -12.50 -3.23
CA LEU A 214 13.66 -13.12 -2.59
C LEU A 214 13.26 -14.09 -1.49
N LEU A 215 13.83 -15.29 -1.49
CA LEU A 215 13.76 -16.26 -0.39
C LEU A 215 15.16 -16.43 0.24
N LEU A 216 15.24 -16.15 1.53
CA LEU A 216 16.42 -16.36 2.36
C LEU A 216 16.27 -17.67 3.14
N SER A 217 17.14 -18.65 2.92
CA SER A 217 17.11 -19.92 3.65
C SER A 217 18.41 -20.09 4.43
N GLY A 218 18.32 -20.47 5.71
CA GLY A 218 19.52 -20.68 6.52
C GLY A 218 19.21 -20.95 7.98
N PRO A 219 20.23 -21.36 8.78
CA PRO A 219 20.08 -21.62 10.20
C PRO A 219 19.52 -20.43 11.00
N PRO A 220 18.95 -20.65 12.19
CA PRO A 220 18.55 -19.54 13.06
C PRO A 220 19.77 -18.71 13.47
N GLY A 221 19.57 -17.39 13.62
CA GLY A 221 20.61 -16.45 14.03
C GLY A 221 21.62 -16.07 12.92
N THR A 222 21.36 -16.38 11.64
CA THR A 222 22.24 -16.00 10.51
C THR A 222 21.95 -14.61 9.95
N GLY A 223 21.04 -13.83 10.55
CA GLY A 223 20.75 -12.45 10.14
C GLY A 223 19.75 -12.30 8.98
N LYS A 224 18.93 -13.31 8.66
CA LYS A 224 17.92 -13.25 7.58
C LYS A 224 16.97 -12.06 7.71
N THR A 225 16.40 -11.87 8.91
CA THR A 225 15.50 -10.74 9.24
C THR A 225 16.25 -9.41 9.16
N LEU A 226 17.51 -9.39 9.61
CA LEU A 226 18.39 -8.23 9.53
C LEU A 226 18.62 -7.82 8.05
N LEU A 227 18.96 -8.77 7.19
CA LEU A 227 19.14 -8.56 5.75
C LEU A 227 17.86 -8.04 5.09
N ALA A 228 16.71 -8.68 5.37
CA ALA A 228 15.41 -8.30 4.79
C ALA A 228 15.02 -6.84 5.14
N SER A 229 15.28 -6.40 6.38
CA SER A 229 14.96 -5.05 6.84
C SER A 229 15.81 -3.95 6.19
N ARG A 230 16.91 -4.28 5.51
CA ARG A 230 17.76 -3.31 4.76
C ARG A 230 17.23 -3.06 3.36
N LEU A 231 16.43 -3.97 2.80
CA LEU A 231 15.95 -3.85 1.41
C LEU A 231 15.23 -2.53 1.12
N PRO A 232 14.33 -1.99 1.96
CA PRO A 232 13.66 -0.72 1.66
C PRO A 232 14.62 0.45 1.41
N GLY A 233 15.74 0.49 2.14
CA GLY A 233 16.77 1.52 1.99
C GLY A 233 17.59 1.40 0.69
N LEU A 234 17.55 0.23 0.03
CA LEU A 234 18.22 -0.02 -1.25
C LEU A 234 17.32 0.33 -2.44
N LEU A 235 15.99 0.39 -2.25
CA LEU A 235 15.05 0.65 -3.33
C LEU A 235 15.13 2.13 -3.77
N PRO A 236 14.86 2.43 -5.04
CA PRO A 236 14.71 3.81 -5.50
C PRO A 236 13.65 4.56 -4.68
N ALA A 237 13.82 5.86 -4.50
CA ALA A 237 12.79 6.68 -3.88
C ALA A 237 11.44 6.52 -4.61
N LEU A 238 10.33 6.67 -3.87
CA LEU A 238 9.01 6.75 -4.49
C LEU A 238 8.94 8.02 -5.35
N ASP A 239 8.35 7.92 -6.53
CA ASP A 239 7.90 9.12 -7.23
C ASP A 239 6.65 9.70 -6.55
N GLU A 240 6.18 10.85 -7.02
CA GLU A 240 5.06 11.56 -6.38
C GLU A 240 3.76 10.74 -6.46
N ASP A 241 3.49 10.09 -7.58
CA ASP A 241 2.29 9.29 -7.78
C ASP A 241 2.33 8.02 -6.92
N GLU A 242 3.45 7.27 -6.92
CA GLU A 242 3.67 6.12 -6.04
C GLU A 242 3.51 6.49 -4.56
N ALA A 243 4.05 7.65 -4.15
CA ALA A 243 3.97 8.13 -2.78
C ALA A 243 2.53 8.47 -2.38
N LEU A 244 1.76 9.08 -3.29
CA LEU A 244 0.34 9.38 -3.06
C LEU A 244 -0.51 8.10 -3.00
N GLU A 245 -0.23 7.09 -3.82
CA GLU A 245 -0.89 5.77 -3.73
C GLU A 245 -0.69 5.14 -2.34
N VAL A 246 0.56 5.12 -1.86
CA VAL A 246 0.88 4.60 -0.51
C VAL A 246 0.15 5.41 0.56
N ALA A 247 0.20 6.73 0.48
CA ALA A 247 -0.45 7.61 1.44
C ALA A 247 -1.98 7.42 1.46
N ALA A 248 -2.61 7.25 0.29
CA ALA A 248 -4.04 7.01 0.16
C ALA A 248 -4.48 5.69 0.84
N ILE A 249 -3.69 4.63 0.70
CA ILE A 249 -3.92 3.36 1.39
C ILE A 249 -3.86 3.54 2.92
N HIS A 250 -2.85 4.25 3.41
CA HIS A 250 -2.71 4.51 4.84
C HIS A 250 -3.82 5.40 5.40
N SER A 251 -4.26 6.39 4.63
CA SER A 251 -5.41 7.25 4.94
C SER A 251 -6.69 6.45 5.20
N VAL A 252 -6.91 5.41 4.40
CA VAL A 252 -8.07 4.50 4.53
C VAL A 252 -7.92 3.54 5.72
N ALA A 253 -6.72 3.03 5.95
CA ALA A 253 -6.46 1.99 6.95
C ALA A 253 -6.48 2.50 8.39
N SER A 254 -6.08 3.76 8.64
CA SER A 254 -5.81 4.25 9.99
C SER A 254 -6.38 5.65 10.22
N HIS A 255 -6.74 5.95 11.49
CA HIS A 255 -6.97 7.32 11.95
C HIS A 255 -5.67 8.04 12.35
N VAL A 256 -4.55 7.32 12.38
CA VAL A 256 -3.26 7.92 12.73
C VAL A 256 -2.69 8.58 11.49
N PRO A 257 -2.37 9.87 11.54
CA PRO A 257 -1.74 10.56 10.42
C PRO A 257 -0.45 9.87 9.98
N LEU A 258 -0.17 9.90 8.70
CA LEU A 258 1.15 9.50 8.16
C LEU A 258 2.24 10.27 8.90
N ARG A 259 3.16 9.55 9.53
CA ARG A 259 4.27 10.19 10.28
C ARG A 259 5.46 10.48 9.36
N HIS A 260 5.62 9.68 8.32
CA HIS A 260 6.74 9.77 7.37
C HIS A 260 6.23 9.63 5.94
N TRP A 261 6.50 10.63 5.12
CA TRP A 261 6.15 10.65 3.71
C TRP A 261 7.21 11.49 2.93
N PRO A 262 7.66 11.04 1.75
CA PRO A 262 7.40 9.73 1.14
C PRO A 262 8.32 8.64 1.70
N GLN A 263 7.76 7.46 2.06
CA GLN A 263 8.54 6.32 2.54
C GLN A 263 7.99 5.01 1.97
N ARG A 264 8.87 4.12 1.51
CA ARG A 264 8.47 2.77 1.10
C ARG A 264 8.07 1.95 2.32
N PRO A 265 6.86 1.34 2.34
CA PRO A 265 6.43 0.51 3.45
C PRO A 265 7.31 -0.74 3.61
N PHE A 266 7.56 -1.13 4.86
CA PHE A 266 8.07 -2.44 5.23
C PHE A 266 7.06 -3.10 6.16
N ARG A 267 6.40 -4.16 5.69
CA ARG A 267 5.39 -4.87 6.46
C ARG A 267 5.88 -6.26 6.80
N GLN A 268 5.82 -6.59 8.09
CA GLN A 268 6.26 -7.88 8.63
C GLN A 268 5.13 -8.47 9.48
N PRO A 269 4.11 -9.10 8.87
CA PRO A 269 3.09 -9.78 9.63
C PRO A 269 3.67 -10.99 10.36
N HIS A 270 3.16 -11.25 11.56
CA HIS A 270 3.51 -12.45 12.32
C HIS A 270 2.98 -13.70 11.61
N HIS A 271 3.66 -14.84 11.69
CA HIS A 271 3.25 -16.08 11.02
C HIS A 271 1.87 -16.60 11.47
N SER A 272 1.37 -16.19 12.63
CA SER A 272 0.00 -16.51 13.09
C SER A 272 -1.10 -15.62 12.48
N ALA A 273 -0.74 -14.67 11.58
CA ALA A 273 -1.70 -13.81 10.93
C ALA A 273 -2.71 -14.62 10.10
N SER A 274 -3.99 -14.30 10.24
CA SER A 274 -5.05 -14.94 9.45
C SER A 274 -5.10 -14.45 8.01
N ALA A 275 -5.73 -15.19 7.10
CA ALA A 275 -5.92 -14.76 5.71
C ALA A 275 -6.63 -13.39 5.59
N PRO A 276 -7.68 -13.07 6.38
CA PRO A 276 -8.25 -11.72 6.39
C PRO A 276 -7.30 -10.63 6.87
N ALA A 277 -6.36 -10.93 7.78
CA ALA A 277 -5.35 -9.96 8.20
C ALA A 277 -4.37 -9.63 7.06
N LEU A 278 -4.01 -10.62 6.22
CA LEU A 278 -3.13 -10.42 5.07
C LEU A 278 -3.85 -9.74 3.89
N VAL A 279 -5.00 -10.27 3.48
CA VAL A 279 -5.73 -9.78 2.29
C VAL A 279 -6.53 -8.53 2.59
N GLY A 280 -7.00 -8.40 3.81
CA GLY A 280 -8.04 -7.46 4.17
C GLY A 280 -9.42 -8.11 4.18
N GLY A 281 -10.42 -7.38 4.61
CA GLY A 281 -11.79 -7.88 4.70
C GLY A 281 -12.63 -7.15 5.73
N GLY A 282 -13.59 -7.87 6.31
CA GLY A 282 -14.60 -7.31 7.23
C GLY A 282 -15.91 -7.01 6.50
N SER A 283 -16.93 -6.59 7.27
CA SER A 283 -18.21 -6.10 6.72
C SER A 283 -17.97 -4.87 5.83
N ARG A 284 -16.99 -4.07 6.19
CA ARG A 284 -16.42 -2.96 5.43
C ARG A 284 -15.03 -3.38 4.99
N PRO A 285 -14.79 -3.57 3.69
CA PRO A 285 -13.49 -3.99 3.21
C PRO A 285 -12.40 -3.00 3.63
N GLN A 286 -11.51 -3.45 4.53
CA GLN A 286 -10.32 -2.70 4.95
C GLN A 286 -9.09 -3.32 4.29
N PRO A 287 -8.05 -2.52 3.97
CA PRO A 287 -6.81 -3.04 3.42
C PRO A 287 -6.09 -3.93 4.44
N GLY A 288 -5.58 -5.08 3.98
CA GLY A 288 -4.73 -5.97 4.76
C GLY A 288 -3.24 -5.67 4.61
N GLU A 289 -2.39 -6.48 5.25
CA GLU A 289 -0.93 -6.30 5.27
C GLU A 289 -0.31 -6.30 3.86
N ILE A 290 -0.89 -7.04 2.90
CA ILE A 290 -0.43 -7.08 1.51
C ILE A 290 -0.65 -5.71 0.85
N THR A 291 -1.84 -5.11 1.03
CA THR A 291 -2.14 -3.77 0.52
C THR A 291 -1.29 -2.70 1.23
N LEU A 292 -1.11 -2.83 2.56
CA LEU A 292 -0.26 -1.93 3.33
C LEU A 292 1.23 -1.99 2.94
N ALA A 293 1.66 -3.07 2.27
CA ALA A 293 3.00 -3.22 1.71
C ALA A 293 3.14 -2.65 0.29
N HIS A 294 2.07 -2.07 -0.27
CA HIS A 294 2.06 -1.53 -1.64
C HIS A 294 3.23 -0.57 -1.88
N GLN A 295 3.90 -0.67 -3.05
CA GLN A 295 5.13 0.07 -3.43
C GLN A 295 6.30 -0.12 -2.45
N GLY A 296 6.24 -1.13 -1.58
CA GLY A 296 7.23 -1.42 -0.56
C GLY A 296 7.59 -2.91 -0.51
N VAL A 297 7.88 -3.39 0.70
CA VAL A 297 8.34 -4.75 0.97
C VAL A 297 7.38 -5.45 1.91
N LEU A 298 6.91 -6.63 1.51
CA LEU A 298 6.25 -7.59 2.38
C LEU A 298 7.27 -8.65 2.81
N PHE A 299 7.61 -8.67 4.09
CA PHE A 299 8.54 -9.63 4.65
C PHE A 299 7.80 -10.71 5.44
N LEU A 300 7.95 -11.97 5.02
CA LEU A 300 7.38 -13.13 5.69
C LEU A 300 8.51 -13.95 6.33
N ASP A 301 8.69 -13.78 7.63
CA ASP A 301 9.64 -14.60 8.39
C ASP A 301 9.03 -15.95 8.75
N GLU A 302 9.86 -16.98 8.89
CA GLU A 302 9.41 -18.33 9.18
C GLU A 302 8.33 -18.83 8.20
N LEU A 303 8.53 -18.62 6.91
CA LEU A 303 7.55 -18.86 5.84
C LEU A 303 6.79 -20.20 5.97
N PRO A 304 7.41 -21.37 6.30
CA PRO A 304 6.69 -22.64 6.45
C PRO A 304 5.80 -22.72 7.71
N GLU A 305 5.84 -21.74 8.61
CA GLU A 305 4.99 -21.71 9.80
C GLU A 305 3.66 -20.99 9.57
N PHE A 306 3.52 -20.27 8.46
CA PHE A 306 2.22 -19.77 8.03
C PHE A 306 1.30 -20.90 7.61
N GLU A 307 0.01 -20.77 7.88
CA GLU A 307 -1.00 -21.69 7.35
C GLU A 307 -0.96 -21.71 5.82
N ARG A 308 -1.05 -22.89 5.21
CA ARG A 308 -1.01 -23.06 3.76
C ARG A 308 -2.04 -22.19 3.03
N LYS A 309 -3.26 -22.09 3.58
CA LYS A 309 -4.33 -21.25 3.01
C LYS A 309 -3.95 -19.77 2.98
N VAL A 310 -3.19 -19.32 3.98
CA VAL A 310 -2.70 -17.94 4.10
C VAL A 310 -1.65 -17.66 3.04
N LEU A 311 -0.76 -18.61 2.75
CA LEU A 311 0.26 -18.47 1.70
C LEU A 311 -0.33 -18.50 0.28
N GLU A 312 -1.40 -19.28 0.06
CA GLU A 312 -2.03 -19.39 -1.26
C GLU A 312 -2.69 -18.06 -1.70
N VAL A 313 -3.15 -17.20 -0.76
CA VAL A 313 -3.74 -15.90 -1.12
C VAL A 313 -2.74 -14.89 -1.68
N LEU A 314 -1.42 -15.12 -1.49
CA LEU A 314 -0.36 -14.29 -2.07
C LEU A 314 -0.21 -14.47 -3.58
N ARG A 315 -0.70 -15.59 -4.14
CA ARG A 315 -0.46 -15.95 -5.53
C ARG A 315 -1.05 -14.97 -6.52
N GLU A 316 -2.26 -14.48 -6.24
CA GLU A 316 -2.97 -13.52 -7.08
C GLU A 316 -2.26 -12.16 -7.09
N PRO A 317 -2.03 -11.50 -5.94
CA PRO A 317 -1.40 -10.17 -5.92
C PRO A 317 0.05 -10.17 -6.41
N LEU A 318 0.80 -11.27 -6.29
CA LEU A 318 2.15 -11.40 -6.87
C LEU A 318 2.15 -11.43 -8.41
N GLU A 319 1.02 -11.69 -9.05
CA GLU A 319 0.88 -11.68 -10.51
C GLU A 319 0.12 -10.45 -11.01
N SER A 320 -1.03 -10.14 -10.38
CA SER A 320 -1.90 -9.03 -10.81
C SER A 320 -1.46 -7.66 -10.30
N GLY A 321 -0.75 -7.61 -9.16
CA GLY A 321 -0.44 -6.37 -8.45
C GLY A 321 -1.65 -5.73 -7.76
N GLU A 322 -2.75 -6.48 -7.60
CA GLU A 322 -3.96 -6.02 -6.93
C GLU A 322 -4.63 -7.13 -6.12
N ILE A 323 -5.48 -6.73 -5.18
CA ILE A 323 -6.36 -7.62 -4.42
C ILE A 323 -7.80 -7.22 -4.68
N VAL A 324 -8.65 -8.22 -4.98
CA VAL A 324 -10.08 -8.03 -5.15
C VAL A 324 -10.83 -8.67 -3.99
N ILE A 325 -11.48 -7.84 -3.17
CA ILE A 325 -12.35 -8.30 -2.09
C ILE A 325 -13.80 -8.30 -2.58
N ALA A 326 -14.35 -9.48 -2.83
CA ALA A 326 -15.75 -9.65 -3.21
C ALA A 326 -16.63 -9.84 -1.95
N ARG A 327 -17.74 -9.09 -1.85
CA ARG A 327 -18.76 -9.18 -0.81
C ARG A 327 -20.15 -9.08 -1.44
N ALA A 328 -21.18 -9.36 -0.65
CA ALA A 328 -22.57 -9.25 -1.11
C ALA A 328 -22.92 -7.85 -1.65
N ASN A 329 -22.31 -6.81 -1.08
CA ASN A 329 -22.55 -5.41 -1.44
C ASN A 329 -21.63 -4.86 -2.53
N GLY A 330 -20.80 -5.71 -3.19
CA GLY A 330 -19.91 -5.28 -4.26
C GLY A 330 -18.51 -5.84 -4.21
N ARG A 331 -17.71 -5.40 -5.17
CA ARG A 331 -16.27 -5.74 -5.27
C ARG A 331 -15.45 -4.49 -5.02
N VAL A 332 -14.49 -4.59 -4.12
CA VAL A 332 -13.53 -3.52 -3.83
C VAL A 332 -12.15 -3.98 -4.27
N ARG A 333 -11.44 -3.13 -5.00
CA ARG A 333 -10.06 -3.38 -5.43
C ARG A 333 -9.11 -2.56 -4.57
N PHE A 334 -8.01 -3.18 -4.21
CA PHE A 334 -6.89 -2.53 -3.53
C PHE A 334 -5.60 -2.78 -4.30
N PRO A 335 -4.77 -1.77 -4.52
CA PRO A 335 -3.47 -1.97 -5.12
C PRO A 335 -2.56 -2.78 -4.19
N ALA A 336 -1.76 -3.68 -4.76
CA ALA A 336 -0.93 -4.63 -4.02
C ALA A 336 0.38 -4.93 -4.77
N ARG A 337 1.03 -3.91 -5.31
CA ARG A 337 2.36 -4.02 -5.94
C ARG A 337 3.43 -3.94 -4.86
N PHE A 338 3.89 -5.07 -4.37
CA PHE A 338 4.92 -5.18 -3.35
C PHE A 338 6.03 -6.12 -3.80
N GLN A 339 7.21 -5.97 -3.21
CA GLN A 339 8.29 -6.93 -3.34
C GLN A 339 8.23 -7.92 -2.18
N LEU A 340 8.11 -9.22 -2.49
CA LEU A 340 8.10 -10.26 -1.48
C LEU A 340 9.53 -10.61 -1.07
N VAL A 341 9.81 -10.52 0.22
CA VAL A 341 10.97 -11.15 0.84
C VAL A 341 10.46 -12.20 1.81
N ALA A 342 10.97 -13.41 1.71
CA ALA A 342 10.61 -14.49 2.61
C ALA A 342 11.86 -15.04 3.29
N ALA A 343 11.73 -15.51 4.52
CA ALA A 343 12.79 -16.20 5.22
C ALA A 343 12.30 -17.54 5.74
N MET A 344 13.16 -18.55 5.71
CA MET A 344 12.87 -19.87 6.25
C MET A 344 14.11 -20.54 6.81
N ASN A 345 13.89 -21.50 7.68
CA ASN A 345 14.94 -22.44 8.09
C ASN A 345 15.02 -23.61 7.08
N PRO A 346 16.16 -24.27 6.94
CA PRO A 346 16.32 -25.38 5.98
C PRO A 346 15.57 -26.66 6.38
N CYS A 347 15.21 -26.80 7.66
CA CYS A 347 14.47 -27.92 8.24
C CYS A 347 13.79 -27.48 9.57
N PRO A 348 12.93 -28.31 10.20
CA PRO A 348 12.25 -27.97 11.46
C PRO A 348 13.19 -27.57 12.60
N CYS A 349 14.35 -28.24 12.76
CA CYS A 349 15.33 -27.86 13.78
C CYS A 349 16.23 -26.69 13.36
N GLY A 350 16.25 -26.31 12.08
CA GLY A 350 16.99 -25.19 11.52
C GLY A 350 18.44 -25.47 11.15
N TYR A 351 18.99 -26.66 11.38
CA TYR A 351 20.43 -26.93 11.27
C TYR A 351 20.82 -27.87 10.10
N LEU A 352 19.92 -28.14 9.17
CA LEU A 352 20.26 -28.96 7.99
C LEU A 352 21.32 -28.23 7.14
N GLY A 353 22.44 -28.93 6.87
CA GLY A 353 23.57 -28.38 6.13
C GLY A 353 24.50 -27.45 6.96
N ASP A 354 24.22 -27.27 8.26
CA ASP A 354 25.13 -26.54 9.17
C ASP A 354 26.37 -27.40 9.48
N PRO A 355 27.60 -26.84 9.35
CA PRO A 355 28.83 -27.59 9.65
C PRO A 355 28.91 -28.13 11.08
N SER A 356 28.12 -27.61 12.02
CA SER A 356 28.11 -28.05 13.41
C SER A 356 27.54 -29.45 13.63
N GLY A 357 26.90 -30.06 12.61
CA GLY A 357 26.27 -31.39 12.71
C GLY A 357 25.08 -31.48 13.67
N ARG A 358 24.47 -30.34 14.06
CA ARG A 358 23.37 -30.30 15.05
C ARG A 358 22.03 -30.78 14.50
N CYS A 359 21.92 -30.96 13.17
CA CYS A 359 20.65 -31.40 12.59
C CYS A 359 20.31 -32.83 13.04
N ARG A 360 19.10 -32.99 13.57
CA ARG A 360 18.54 -34.29 14.00
C ARG A 360 17.26 -34.65 13.24
N CYS A 361 16.94 -33.91 12.18
CA CYS A 361 15.73 -34.16 11.41
C CYS A 361 15.91 -35.35 10.47
N THR A 362 14.91 -36.23 10.40
CA THR A 362 14.86 -37.28 9.39
C THR A 362 14.53 -36.70 8.01
N PRO A 363 14.87 -37.35 6.91
CA PRO A 363 14.50 -36.92 5.56
C PRO A 363 12.99 -36.65 5.42
N GLU A 364 12.14 -37.49 6.01
CA GLU A 364 10.68 -37.33 5.97
C GLU A 364 10.21 -36.07 6.73
N GLN A 365 10.87 -35.73 7.84
CA GLN A 365 10.58 -34.49 8.57
C GLN A 365 10.94 -33.26 7.75
N VAL A 366 12.09 -33.29 7.07
CA VAL A 366 12.54 -32.22 6.17
C VAL A 366 11.58 -32.06 5.00
N GLN A 367 11.22 -33.17 4.36
CA GLN A 367 10.28 -33.19 3.24
C GLN A 367 8.90 -32.65 3.63
N ARG A 368 8.37 -33.07 4.79
CA ARG A 368 7.09 -32.57 5.33
C ARG A 368 7.15 -31.07 5.62
N TYR A 369 8.25 -30.59 6.16
CA TYR A 369 8.45 -29.17 6.46
C TYR A 369 8.49 -28.34 5.19
N ARG A 370 9.32 -28.71 4.22
CA ARG A 370 9.43 -28.03 2.92
C ARG A 370 8.12 -28.15 2.11
N GLY A 371 7.42 -29.28 2.20
CA GLY A 371 6.14 -29.56 1.54
C GLY A 371 4.95 -28.72 2.03
N LYS A 372 5.11 -27.95 3.13
CA LYS A 372 4.12 -26.92 3.51
C LYS A 372 4.05 -25.82 2.47
N LEU A 373 5.14 -25.54 1.76
CA LEU A 373 5.22 -24.55 0.69
C LEU A 373 4.80 -25.17 -0.63
N SER A 374 3.85 -24.54 -1.32
CA SER A 374 3.43 -25.02 -2.64
C SER A 374 4.47 -24.68 -3.72
N GLY A 375 4.68 -25.60 -4.67
CA GLY A 375 5.53 -25.35 -5.83
C GLY A 375 5.17 -24.05 -6.56
N PRO A 376 3.86 -23.82 -6.85
CA PRO A 376 3.43 -22.57 -7.49
C PRO A 376 3.78 -21.27 -6.74
N LEU A 377 3.85 -21.27 -5.41
CA LEU A 377 4.31 -20.12 -4.64
C LEU A 377 5.83 -19.95 -4.77
N LEU A 378 6.60 -21.02 -4.61
CA LEU A 378 8.07 -20.99 -4.75
C LEU A 378 8.51 -20.58 -6.15
N GLU A 379 7.77 -20.99 -7.17
CA GLU A 379 8.02 -20.53 -8.54
C GLU A 379 7.85 -19.01 -8.71
N ARG A 380 7.07 -18.33 -7.86
CA ARG A 380 6.89 -16.87 -7.90
C ARG A 380 7.98 -16.08 -7.19
N ILE A 381 8.87 -16.77 -6.49
CA ILE A 381 10.05 -16.16 -5.88
C ILE A 381 11.22 -16.33 -6.85
N ASP A 382 11.86 -15.24 -7.25
CA ASP A 382 12.87 -15.24 -8.32
C ASP A 382 14.23 -15.71 -7.83
N LEU A 383 14.63 -15.27 -6.64
CA LEU A 383 15.93 -15.49 -6.04
C LEU A 383 15.81 -16.36 -4.79
N HIS A 384 16.48 -17.50 -4.76
CA HIS A 384 16.59 -18.38 -3.60
C HIS A 384 18.06 -18.35 -3.13
N VAL A 385 18.28 -17.92 -1.89
CA VAL A 385 19.62 -17.66 -1.37
C VAL A 385 19.84 -18.36 -0.06
N SER A 386 20.93 -19.10 0.05
CA SER A 386 21.37 -19.72 1.30
C SER A 386 22.19 -18.72 2.11
N VAL A 387 21.70 -18.41 3.33
CA VAL A 387 22.38 -17.55 4.31
C VAL A 387 23.12 -18.45 5.30
N LEU A 388 24.41 -18.61 5.11
CA LEU A 388 25.22 -19.49 5.92
C LEU A 388 25.69 -18.79 7.20
N ARG A 389 26.08 -19.58 8.20
CA ARG A 389 26.73 -19.03 9.37
C ARG A 389 28.18 -18.68 9.01
N GLU A 390 28.53 -17.42 9.12
CA GLU A 390 29.91 -16.95 8.98
C GLU A 390 30.58 -16.86 10.38
N SER A 391 31.90 -16.85 10.40
CA SER A 391 32.68 -16.68 11.63
C SER A 391 32.36 -15.31 12.25
N THR A 392 31.91 -15.31 13.51
CA THR A 392 31.48 -14.11 14.21
C THR A 392 32.74 -13.30 14.61
N SER A 393 32.96 -12.15 13.97
CA SER A 393 33.86 -11.13 14.48
C SER A 393 33.06 -10.12 15.27
N LEU A 394 33.49 -9.82 16.52
CA LEU A 394 32.93 -8.73 17.33
C LEU A 394 33.53 -7.37 16.96
N GLN A 395 34.51 -7.35 16.08
CA GLN A 395 35.10 -6.10 15.61
C GLN A 395 34.21 -5.52 14.47
N PRO A 396 34.01 -4.20 14.44
CA PRO A 396 33.33 -3.56 13.30
C PRO A 396 34.08 -3.91 12.00
N GLY A 397 33.37 -4.46 11.01
CA GLY A 397 33.96 -4.79 9.72
C GLY A 397 34.47 -3.51 9.04
N HIS A 398 35.77 -3.46 8.74
CA HIS A 398 36.30 -2.39 7.90
C HIS A 398 36.02 -2.74 6.45
N GLY A 399 35.36 -1.82 5.70
CA GLY A 399 35.08 -1.99 4.27
C GLY A 399 33.75 -2.64 3.92
N GLU A 400 32.79 -2.68 4.86
CA GLU A 400 31.42 -3.12 4.55
C GLU A 400 30.73 -2.11 3.60
N THR A 401 29.98 -2.64 2.63
CA THR A 401 29.31 -1.82 1.62
C THR A 401 28.17 -1.02 2.23
N ALA A 402 28.21 0.30 2.14
CA ALA A 402 27.19 1.18 2.67
C ALA A 402 25.90 1.13 1.80
N THR A 403 24.76 1.35 2.45
CA THR A 403 23.46 1.46 1.75
C THR A 403 23.49 2.47 0.61
N ALA A 404 24.15 3.62 0.78
CA ALA A 404 24.23 4.69 -0.22
C ALA A 404 24.89 4.21 -1.53
N GLU A 405 26.00 3.48 -1.45
CA GLU A 405 26.69 2.94 -2.64
C GLU A 405 25.80 1.92 -3.39
N VAL A 406 25.15 1.04 -2.65
CA VAL A 406 24.27 0.03 -3.25
C VAL A 406 23.04 0.68 -3.87
N SER A 407 22.42 1.65 -3.19
CA SER A 407 21.22 2.34 -3.69
C SER A 407 21.51 3.16 -4.95
N GLU A 408 22.69 3.77 -5.08
CA GLU A 408 23.11 4.44 -6.31
C GLU A 408 23.18 3.47 -7.49
N ARG A 409 23.80 2.31 -7.29
CA ARG A 409 23.90 1.25 -8.33
C ARG A 409 22.52 0.71 -8.70
N VAL A 410 21.64 0.51 -7.71
CA VAL A 410 20.24 0.10 -7.90
C VAL A 410 19.50 1.15 -8.72
N GLY A 411 19.64 2.43 -8.36
CA GLY A 411 19.00 3.55 -9.05
C GLY A 411 19.41 3.63 -10.52
N ALA A 412 20.71 3.52 -10.80
CA ALA A 412 21.24 3.52 -12.17
C ALA A 412 20.71 2.35 -13.02
N ALA A 413 20.68 1.12 -12.46
CA ALA A 413 20.12 -0.04 -13.14
C ALA A 413 18.61 0.10 -13.39
N ARG A 414 17.86 0.61 -12.39
CA ARG A 414 16.41 0.86 -12.52
C ARG A 414 16.10 1.91 -13.58
N GLN A 415 16.86 2.98 -13.66
CA GLN A 415 16.68 4.01 -14.71
C GLN A 415 16.88 3.42 -16.11
N ARG A 416 17.88 2.54 -16.31
CA ARG A 416 18.05 1.84 -17.58
C ARG A 416 16.84 0.98 -17.95
N GLN A 417 16.26 0.28 -16.99
CA GLN A 417 15.06 -0.54 -17.17
C GLN A 417 13.86 0.31 -17.56
N LEU A 418 13.61 1.39 -16.81
CA LEU A 418 12.50 2.30 -17.07
C LEU A 418 12.63 2.99 -18.44
N ALA A 419 13.84 3.46 -18.80
CA ALA A 419 14.09 4.05 -20.12
C ALA A 419 13.89 3.07 -21.27
N ARG A 420 14.25 1.78 -21.10
CA ARG A 420 14.14 0.75 -22.13
C ARG A 420 12.71 0.23 -22.31
N GLN A 421 11.96 0.05 -21.23
CA GLN A 421 10.71 -0.73 -21.21
C GLN A 421 9.60 -0.22 -20.28
N GLY A 422 9.81 0.88 -19.58
CA GLY A 422 8.81 1.50 -18.71
C GLY A 422 8.51 0.78 -17.38
N CYS A 423 9.19 -0.36 -17.10
CA CYS A 423 8.98 -1.12 -15.86
C CYS A 423 10.27 -1.84 -15.42
N ALA A 424 10.30 -2.32 -14.17
CA ALA A 424 11.37 -3.16 -13.66
C ALA A 424 11.39 -4.53 -14.35
N ASN A 425 12.57 -5.17 -14.42
CA ASN A 425 12.75 -6.43 -15.14
C ASN A 425 11.86 -7.57 -14.61
N ALA A 426 11.58 -7.64 -13.32
CA ALA A 426 10.68 -8.67 -12.76
C ALA A 426 9.25 -8.56 -13.33
N HIS A 427 8.82 -7.35 -13.71
CA HIS A 427 7.46 -7.07 -14.20
C HIS A 427 7.32 -7.17 -15.73
N LEU A 428 8.36 -7.55 -16.46
CA LEU A 428 8.28 -7.79 -17.91
C LEU A 428 7.19 -8.82 -18.21
N ASP A 429 6.30 -8.48 -19.12
CA ASP A 429 5.42 -9.46 -19.76
C ASP A 429 6.19 -10.37 -20.74
N LEU A 430 5.55 -11.36 -21.28
CA LEU A 430 6.20 -12.33 -22.18
C LEU A 430 6.76 -11.65 -23.44
N GLN A 431 6.01 -10.72 -24.03
CA GLN A 431 6.41 -10.02 -25.24
C GLN A 431 7.61 -9.08 -25.01
N ALA A 432 7.57 -8.31 -23.93
CA ALA A 432 8.66 -7.42 -23.54
C ALA A 432 9.91 -8.23 -23.13
N MET A 433 9.75 -9.39 -22.48
CA MET A 433 10.84 -10.29 -22.15
C MET A 433 11.54 -10.80 -23.41
N HIS A 434 10.80 -11.26 -24.43
CA HIS A 434 11.41 -11.71 -25.69
C HIS A 434 12.21 -10.61 -26.37
N ARG A 435 11.75 -9.35 -26.31
CA ARG A 435 12.47 -8.21 -26.91
C ARG A 435 13.70 -7.82 -26.12
N ASN A 436 13.61 -7.77 -24.79
CA ASN A 436 14.65 -7.18 -23.94
C ASN A 436 15.63 -8.20 -23.33
N CYS A 437 15.30 -9.50 -23.38
CA CYS A 437 16.13 -10.58 -22.88
C CYS A 437 16.61 -11.52 -24.02
N ALA A 438 16.80 -10.98 -25.23
CA ALA A 438 17.31 -11.77 -26.34
C ALA A 438 18.70 -12.32 -26.02
N LEU A 439 18.94 -13.59 -26.37
CA LEU A 439 20.21 -14.30 -26.18
C LEU A 439 20.86 -14.62 -27.51
N ALA A 440 22.19 -14.66 -27.52
CA ALA A 440 22.93 -15.31 -28.59
C ALA A 440 22.55 -16.80 -28.66
N GLU A 441 22.54 -17.38 -29.84
CA GLU A 441 22.11 -18.76 -30.08
C GLU A 441 22.85 -19.78 -29.22
N ALA A 442 24.16 -19.60 -29.04
CA ALA A 442 24.99 -20.47 -28.20
C ALA A 442 24.59 -20.41 -26.71
N ASP A 443 24.19 -19.22 -26.21
CA ASP A 443 23.79 -19.03 -24.81
C ASP A 443 22.36 -19.49 -24.59
N ARG A 444 21.48 -19.36 -25.58
CA ARG A 444 20.14 -19.93 -25.58
C ARG A 444 20.19 -21.45 -25.43
N ARG A 445 20.95 -22.13 -26.29
CA ARG A 445 21.13 -23.60 -26.22
C ARG A 445 21.74 -24.05 -24.90
N TRP A 446 22.69 -23.29 -24.38
CA TRP A 446 23.30 -23.58 -23.09
C TRP A 446 22.31 -23.49 -21.94
N LEU A 447 21.44 -22.45 -21.94
CA LEU A 447 20.41 -22.28 -20.93
C LEU A 447 19.34 -23.38 -21.02
N GLU A 448 18.91 -23.75 -22.23
CA GLU A 448 17.98 -24.85 -22.49
C GLU A 448 18.51 -26.19 -21.94
N ALA A 449 19.76 -26.53 -22.27
CA ALA A 449 20.41 -27.75 -21.77
C ALA A 449 20.61 -27.73 -20.23
N ALA A 450 20.91 -26.56 -19.63
CA ALA A 450 20.98 -26.43 -18.18
C ALA A 450 19.59 -26.58 -17.53
N GLY A 451 18.56 -26.05 -18.18
CA GLY A 451 17.16 -26.18 -17.73
C GLY A 451 16.67 -27.63 -17.73
N GLU A 452 16.96 -28.38 -18.80
CA GLU A 452 16.63 -29.80 -18.88
C GLU A 452 17.34 -30.61 -17.79
N ARG A 453 18.65 -30.38 -17.58
CA ARG A 453 19.43 -31.09 -16.56
C ARG A 453 18.98 -30.78 -15.13
N LEU A 454 18.44 -29.59 -14.88
CA LEU A 454 17.95 -29.16 -13.57
C LEU A 454 16.42 -29.31 -13.44
N GLU A 455 15.74 -29.93 -14.42
CA GLU A 455 14.29 -30.15 -14.47
C GLU A 455 13.49 -28.87 -14.25
N LEU A 456 13.95 -27.73 -14.83
CA LEU A 456 13.32 -26.44 -14.64
C LEU A 456 12.10 -26.28 -15.55
N SER A 457 11.02 -25.72 -15.01
CA SER A 457 9.85 -25.32 -15.80
C SER A 457 10.17 -24.14 -16.72
N LEU A 458 9.43 -23.98 -17.83
CA LEU A 458 9.54 -22.82 -18.72
C LEU A 458 9.38 -21.49 -17.94
N ARG A 459 8.51 -21.48 -16.94
CA ARG A 459 8.31 -20.33 -16.06
C ARG A 459 9.57 -20.00 -15.25
N ALA A 460 10.28 -21.01 -14.77
CA ALA A 460 11.56 -20.83 -14.09
C ALA A 460 12.64 -20.26 -15.03
N LEU A 461 12.71 -20.75 -16.26
CA LEU A 461 13.64 -20.22 -17.28
C LEU A 461 13.36 -18.74 -17.60
N HIS A 462 12.07 -18.36 -17.73
CA HIS A 462 11.71 -16.96 -17.94
C HIS A 462 12.14 -16.06 -16.77
N ARG A 463 12.06 -16.55 -15.53
CA ARG A 463 12.53 -15.80 -14.36
C ARG A 463 14.05 -15.66 -14.34
N ILE A 464 14.78 -16.74 -14.70
CA ILE A 464 16.24 -16.70 -14.85
C ILE A 464 16.64 -15.64 -15.88
N LEU A 465 15.95 -15.55 -17.02
CA LEU A 465 16.21 -14.53 -18.03
C LEU A 465 15.99 -13.10 -17.49
N LYS A 466 14.93 -12.86 -16.73
CA LYS A 466 14.67 -11.56 -16.09
C LYS A 466 15.74 -11.17 -15.08
N VAL A 467 16.21 -12.15 -14.28
CA VAL A 467 17.32 -11.97 -13.34
C VAL A 467 18.63 -11.70 -14.08
N ALA A 468 18.95 -12.48 -15.12
CA ALA A 468 20.13 -12.28 -15.96
C ALA A 468 20.14 -10.90 -16.63
N ARG A 469 18.96 -10.41 -17.08
CA ARG A 469 18.82 -9.04 -17.59
C ARG A 469 19.16 -7.99 -16.52
N THR A 470 18.72 -8.23 -15.28
CA THR A 470 19.02 -7.33 -14.15
C THR A 470 20.52 -7.31 -13.84
N LEU A 471 21.17 -8.45 -13.89
CA LEU A 471 22.63 -8.55 -13.71
C LEU A 471 23.38 -7.76 -14.78
N ALA A 472 22.99 -7.89 -16.05
CA ALA A 472 23.59 -7.14 -17.15
C ALA A 472 23.32 -5.61 -17.01
N ASP A 473 22.12 -5.21 -16.54
CA ASP A 473 21.82 -3.79 -16.28
C ASP A 473 22.69 -3.21 -15.15
N LEU A 474 22.95 -3.99 -14.07
CA LEU A 474 23.85 -3.61 -12.97
C LEU A 474 25.30 -3.44 -13.43
N GLU A 475 25.74 -4.20 -14.43
CA GLU A 475 27.06 -4.10 -15.04
C GLU A 475 27.10 -3.09 -16.21
N ARG A 476 25.96 -2.43 -16.50
CA ARG A 476 25.80 -1.47 -17.61
C ARG A 476 26.07 -2.06 -19.00
N ILE A 477 25.76 -3.35 -19.18
CA ILE A 477 25.93 -4.10 -20.41
C ILE A 477 24.60 -4.31 -21.11
N ASP A 478 24.52 -4.06 -22.41
CA ASP A 478 23.27 -4.17 -23.16
C ASP A 478 22.91 -5.62 -23.50
N ALA A 479 23.91 -6.49 -23.77
CA ALA A 479 23.68 -7.91 -24.03
C ALA A 479 23.70 -8.75 -22.76
N ILE A 480 22.84 -9.77 -22.68
CA ILE A 480 22.96 -10.79 -21.66
C ILE A 480 24.05 -11.77 -22.06
N GLU A 481 25.07 -11.91 -21.22
CA GLU A 481 26.19 -12.83 -21.44
C GLU A 481 26.03 -14.11 -20.60
N ARG A 482 26.78 -15.15 -20.93
CA ARG A 482 26.75 -16.45 -20.23
C ARG A 482 27.01 -16.35 -18.73
N ARG A 483 27.87 -15.44 -18.28
CA ARG A 483 28.13 -15.21 -16.83
C ARG A 483 26.90 -14.73 -16.10
N HIS A 484 26.07 -13.87 -16.73
CA HIS A 484 24.81 -13.41 -16.14
C HIS A 484 23.78 -14.54 -15.99
N LEU A 485 23.74 -15.44 -16.99
CA LEU A 485 22.90 -16.64 -16.95
C LEU A 485 23.40 -17.62 -15.89
N ALA A 486 24.69 -17.79 -15.76
CA ALA A 486 25.29 -18.68 -14.76
C ALA A 486 25.04 -18.19 -13.33
N GLU A 487 25.18 -16.87 -13.05
CA GLU A 487 24.82 -16.29 -11.75
C GLU A 487 23.32 -16.42 -11.49
N ALA A 488 22.46 -16.12 -12.47
CA ALA A 488 21.00 -16.22 -12.33
C ALA A 488 20.54 -17.66 -12.04
N LEU A 489 21.19 -18.67 -12.64
CA LEU A 489 20.93 -20.08 -12.36
C LEU A 489 21.27 -20.48 -10.92
N GLN A 490 22.33 -19.93 -10.33
CA GLN A 490 22.72 -20.23 -8.95
C GLN A 490 21.60 -19.87 -7.96
N TYR A 491 20.83 -18.80 -8.23
CA TYR A 491 19.70 -18.42 -7.40
C TYR A 491 18.50 -19.40 -7.50
N ARG A 492 18.55 -20.40 -8.39
CA ARG A 492 17.51 -21.44 -8.52
C ARG A 492 17.98 -22.83 -8.12
N ALA A 493 19.27 -23.15 -8.27
CA ALA A 493 19.82 -24.46 -8.00
C ALA A 493 19.76 -24.88 -6.51
N THR A 494 19.64 -23.92 -5.59
CA THR A 494 19.59 -24.16 -4.14
C THR A 494 18.29 -24.81 -3.65
N THR A 495 17.26 -24.96 -4.48
CA THR A 495 15.97 -25.57 -4.11
C THR A 495 15.86 -27.05 -4.50
N SER A 496 16.76 -27.56 -5.32
CA SER A 496 16.71 -28.93 -5.88
C SER A 496 17.48 -29.97 -5.03
N THR A 497 18.12 -29.56 -3.95
CA THR A 497 18.80 -30.39 -2.94
C THR A 497 18.10 -30.18 -1.60
#